data_755f873d4c8411a971652bb6cce95220
#
_entry.id   755f873d4c8411a971652bb6cce95220
#
_cell.length_a   1.000
_cell.length_b   1.000
_cell.length_c   1.000
_cell.angle_alpha   90.00
_cell.angle_beta   90.00
_cell.angle_gamma   90.00
#
_symmetry.space_group_name_H-M   'P 1'
#
loop_
_entity.id
_entity.type
_entity.pdbx_description
1 polymer ?
#
loop_
_entity_poly.entity_id
_entity_poly.type
_entity_poly.pdbx_seq_one_letter_code
_entity_poly.pdbx_strand_id
1 'polypeptide(L)'
;QMCIRDRTKGLLPIELAELSPENEYGITLITLDEAYREQMEPGAVPCADRLAALRALHEVGCKTWVSIEPYPTPNMIEQNLREILEAVAFTDRIIFGRTNYSKTANAYEGQRHFYNECAAEVTAFCQERGIDYHIKEKTITEE
;
A
#
# COMPACT_ATOMS: atom_id res chain seq x y z
N GLN A 1 -25.41 -10.98 -3.11
CA GLN A 1 -24.39 -10.66 -4.08
C GLN A 1 -23.02 -10.54 -3.41
N MET A 2 -22.02 -11.13 -4.03
CA MET A 2 -20.69 -11.21 -3.43
C MET A 2 -19.83 -10.04 -3.84
N CYS A 3 -19.19 -9.37 -2.86
CA CYS A 3 -18.15 -8.38 -3.16
C CYS A 3 -16.90 -9.08 -3.67
N ILE A 4 -16.33 -8.54 -4.73
CA ILE A 4 -15.06 -9.03 -5.27
C ILE A 4 -13.98 -8.05 -4.87
N ARG A 5 -12.92 -8.59 -4.29
CA ARG A 5 -11.71 -7.81 -4.00
C ARG A 5 -10.64 -8.17 -5.00
N ASP A 6 -10.13 -7.17 -5.66
CA ASP A 6 -9.11 -7.37 -6.68
C ASP A 6 -7.88 -6.52 -6.35
N ARG A 7 -6.75 -7.22 -6.19
CA ARG A 7 -5.45 -6.58 -5.93
C ARG A 7 -4.45 -7.01 -6.98
N THR A 8 -3.75 -6.05 -7.54
CA THR A 8 -2.77 -6.36 -8.57
C THR A 8 -1.57 -5.43 -8.51
N LYS A 9 -0.44 -5.91 -9.03
CA LYS A 9 0.73 -5.11 -9.36
C LYS A 9 0.73 -4.73 -10.84
N GLY A 10 -0.25 -5.22 -11.59
CA GLY A 10 -0.50 -4.85 -12.96
C GLY A 10 -1.41 -3.63 -13.07
N LEU A 11 -1.88 -3.37 -14.28
CA LEU A 11 -2.78 -2.26 -14.56
C LEU A 11 -4.24 -2.71 -14.40
N LEU A 12 -5.03 -1.90 -13.67
CA LEU A 12 -6.46 -2.13 -13.52
C LEU A 12 -7.20 -1.42 -14.66
N PRO A 13 -7.95 -2.16 -15.51
CA PRO A 13 -8.73 -1.52 -16.58
C PRO A 13 -9.90 -0.73 -16.01
N ILE A 14 -10.17 0.43 -16.62
CA ILE A 14 -11.32 1.26 -16.21
C ILE A 14 -12.65 0.53 -16.41
N GLU A 15 -12.70 -0.39 -17.36
CA GLU A 15 -13.90 -1.19 -17.64
C GLU A 15 -14.38 -2.01 -16.45
N LEU A 16 -13.51 -2.24 -15.45
CA LEU A 16 -13.89 -2.92 -14.22
C LEU A 16 -15.03 -2.19 -13.49
N ALA A 17 -15.12 -0.87 -13.66
CA ALA A 17 -16.16 -0.07 -13.05
C ALA A 17 -17.57 -0.48 -13.50
N GLU A 18 -17.68 -1.11 -14.66
CA GLU A 18 -18.96 -1.54 -15.22
C GLU A 18 -19.46 -2.88 -14.66
N LEU A 19 -18.59 -3.62 -13.95
CA LEU A 19 -18.94 -4.95 -13.46
C LEU A 19 -19.93 -4.92 -12.30
N SER A 20 -19.57 -4.22 -11.22
CA SER A 20 -20.45 -4.09 -10.07
C SER A 20 -19.95 -2.94 -9.19
N PRO A 21 -20.89 -2.07 -8.72
CA PRO A 21 -20.52 -1.01 -7.80
C PRO A 21 -20.10 -1.52 -6.42
N GLU A 22 -20.37 -2.78 -6.10
CA GLU A 22 -19.98 -3.39 -4.84
C GLU A 22 -18.57 -3.97 -4.86
N ASN A 23 -17.95 -4.07 -6.03
CA ASN A 23 -16.59 -4.56 -6.16
C ASN A 23 -15.60 -3.57 -5.56
N GLU A 24 -14.57 -4.12 -4.93
CA GLU A 24 -13.48 -3.34 -4.38
C GLU A 24 -12.22 -3.64 -5.18
N TYR A 25 -11.48 -2.61 -5.53
CA TYR A 25 -10.25 -2.74 -6.32
C TYR A 25 -9.08 -2.16 -5.56
N GLY A 26 -7.96 -2.84 -5.62
CA GLY A 26 -6.78 -2.41 -4.88
C GLY A 26 -5.48 -2.73 -5.59
N ILE A 27 -4.43 -2.04 -5.15
CA ILE A 27 -3.08 -2.26 -5.65
C ILE A 27 -2.13 -2.46 -4.47
N THR A 28 -0.98 -3.05 -4.74
CA THR A 28 0.13 -3.07 -3.81
C THR A 28 1.09 -1.94 -4.20
N LEU A 29 1.48 -1.13 -3.23
CA LEU A 29 2.39 -0.02 -3.46
C LEU A 29 3.30 0.14 -2.24
N ILE A 30 4.56 -0.24 -2.36
CA ILE A 30 5.51 -0.18 -1.25
C ILE A 30 6.58 0.87 -1.42
N THR A 31 6.61 1.54 -2.57
CA THR A 31 7.59 2.58 -2.88
C THR A 31 7.06 3.47 -4.01
N LEU A 32 7.58 4.68 -4.07
CA LEU A 32 7.38 5.58 -5.21
C LEU A 32 8.65 5.67 -6.06
N ASP A 33 9.72 4.99 -5.64
CA ASP A 33 11.00 4.98 -6.34
C ASP A 33 10.98 3.91 -7.43
N GLU A 34 11.01 4.33 -8.70
CA GLU A 34 10.92 3.41 -9.83
C GLU A 34 12.15 2.51 -9.98
N ALA A 35 13.33 2.96 -9.59
CA ALA A 35 14.52 2.12 -9.64
C ALA A 35 14.41 0.96 -8.64
N TYR A 36 13.91 1.26 -7.44
CA TYR A 36 13.68 0.23 -6.42
C TYR A 36 12.56 -0.72 -6.84
N ARG A 37 11.47 -0.18 -7.39
CA ARG A 37 10.35 -1.00 -7.90
C ARG A 37 10.85 -1.98 -8.96
N GLU A 38 11.63 -1.50 -9.92
CA GLU A 38 12.16 -2.34 -10.99
C GLU A 38 13.03 -3.47 -10.44
N GLN A 39 13.79 -3.18 -9.39
CA GLN A 39 14.63 -4.17 -8.72
C GLN A 39 13.82 -5.23 -7.99
N MET A 40 12.77 -4.81 -7.28
CA MET A 40 11.97 -5.69 -6.43
C MET A 40 10.81 -6.36 -7.15
N GLU A 41 10.30 -5.72 -8.18
CA GLU A 41 9.14 -6.21 -8.93
C GLU A 41 9.39 -6.10 -10.44
N PRO A 42 10.38 -6.85 -10.97
CA PRO A 42 10.70 -6.78 -12.41
C PRO A 42 9.47 -7.10 -13.25
N GLY A 43 9.22 -6.28 -14.25
CA GLY A 43 8.09 -6.47 -15.15
C GLY A 43 6.75 -5.99 -14.63
N ALA A 44 6.69 -5.49 -13.40
CA ALA A 44 5.45 -4.90 -12.88
C ALA A 44 5.21 -3.52 -13.50
N VAL A 45 3.95 -3.10 -13.49
CA VAL A 45 3.55 -1.79 -14.01
C VAL A 45 4.15 -0.69 -13.11
N PRO A 46 4.65 0.41 -13.69
CA PRO A 46 5.18 1.54 -12.91
C PRO A 46 4.19 2.06 -11.86
N CYS A 47 4.72 2.57 -10.75
CA CYS A 47 3.90 3.04 -9.64
C CYS A 47 2.91 4.12 -10.05
N ALA A 48 3.34 5.07 -10.86
CA ALA A 48 2.47 6.16 -11.32
C ALA A 48 1.28 5.63 -12.12
N ASP A 49 1.51 4.61 -12.95
CA ASP A 49 0.45 4.02 -13.77
C ASP A 49 -0.53 3.23 -12.91
N ARG A 50 -0.04 2.51 -11.90
CA ARG A 50 -0.90 1.80 -10.96
C ARG A 50 -1.80 2.79 -10.19
N LEU A 51 -1.21 3.88 -9.73
CA LEU A 51 -1.97 4.91 -9.01
C LEU A 51 -3.00 5.58 -9.90
N ALA A 52 -2.64 5.91 -11.14
CA ALA A 52 -3.55 6.55 -12.08
C ALA A 52 -4.74 5.66 -12.40
N ALA A 53 -4.51 4.36 -12.61
CA ALA A 53 -5.58 3.42 -12.89
C ALA A 53 -6.53 3.26 -11.69
N LEU A 54 -5.99 3.18 -10.48
CA LEU A 54 -6.80 3.06 -9.27
C LEU A 54 -7.61 4.34 -9.03
N ARG A 55 -6.98 5.50 -9.24
CA ARG A 55 -7.66 6.78 -9.10
C ARG A 55 -8.82 6.91 -10.08
N ALA A 56 -8.65 6.45 -11.32
CA ALA A 56 -9.72 6.49 -12.30
C ALA A 56 -10.93 5.66 -11.86
N LEU A 57 -10.69 4.47 -11.28
CA LEU A 57 -11.76 3.65 -10.74
C LEU A 57 -12.45 4.33 -9.56
N HIS A 58 -11.66 4.95 -8.68
CA HIS A 58 -12.20 5.68 -7.54
C HIS A 58 -13.09 6.85 -7.98
N GLU A 59 -12.66 7.59 -8.99
CA GLU A 59 -13.40 8.77 -9.49
C GLU A 59 -14.75 8.41 -10.11
N VAL A 60 -14.91 7.19 -10.61
CA VAL A 60 -16.21 6.72 -11.13
C VAL A 60 -17.03 5.97 -10.10
N GLY A 61 -16.65 6.03 -8.82
CA GLY A 61 -17.46 5.54 -7.71
C GLY A 61 -17.12 4.16 -7.18
N CYS A 62 -16.07 3.53 -7.68
CA CYS A 62 -15.64 2.22 -7.15
C CYS A 62 -14.96 2.39 -5.80
N LYS A 63 -15.10 1.39 -4.93
CA LYS A 63 -14.33 1.34 -3.68
C LYS A 63 -12.91 0.92 -3.99
N THR A 64 -11.95 1.62 -3.39
CA THR A 64 -10.53 1.40 -3.67
C THR A 64 -9.73 1.24 -2.38
N TRP A 65 -8.65 0.48 -2.47
CA TRP A 65 -7.75 0.29 -1.35
C TRP A 65 -6.33 0.07 -1.84
N VAL A 66 -5.37 0.33 -0.94
CA VAL A 66 -3.95 0.15 -1.23
C VAL A 66 -3.32 -0.69 -0.12
N SER A 67 -2.53 -1.67 -0.51
CA SER A 67 -1.74 -2.45 0.43
C SER A 67 -0.29 -1.96 0.38
N ILE A 68 0.17 -1.40 1.50
CA ILE A 68 1.57 -1.00 1.68
C ILE A 68 2.26 -2.12 2.46
N GLU A 69 2.34 -3.26 1.83
CA GLU A 69 2.92 -4.47 2.42
C GLU A 69 3.55 -5.32 1.32
N PRO A 70 4.74 -5.83 1.48
CA PRO A 70 5.63 -5.68 2.65
C PRO A 70 6.41 -4.37 2.59
N TYR A 71 6.29 -3.53 3.61
CA TYR A 71 6.98 -2.24 3.62
C TYR A 71 8.47 -2.45 3.96
N PRO A 72 9.39 -1.95 3.14
CA PRO A 72 10.82 -2.19 3.34
C PRO A 72 11.41 -1.38 4.50
N THR A 73 12.43 -1.97 5.14
CA THR A 73 13.18 -1.29 6.19
C THR A 73 14.18 -0.29 5.57
N PRO A 74 14.68 0.69 6.35
CA PRO A 74 15.61 1.71 5.84
C PRO A 74 16.92 1.16 5.26
N ASN A 75 17.34 -0.05 5.66
CA ASN A 75 18.53 -0.68 5.08
C ASN A 75 18.26 -1.28 3.70
N MET A 76 16.99 -1.40 3.30
CA MET A 76 16.62 -1.83 1.95
C MET A 76 16.45 -0.63 1.04
N ILE A 77 15.77 0.41 1.50
CA ILE A 77 15.63 1.68 0.81
C ILE A 77 15.29 2.76 1.83
N GLU A 78 15.93 3.93 1.69
CA GLU A 78 15.55 5.11 2.45
C GLU A 78 14.46 5.84 1.68
N GLN A 79 13.30 6.00 2.31
CA GLN A 79 12.18 6.71 1.70
C GLN A 79 11.28 7.27 2.79
N ASN A 80 10.42 8.18 2.41
CA ASN A 80 9.50 8.84 3.33
C ASN A 80 8.11 8.22 3.17
N LEU A 81 7.66 7.50 4.21
CA LEU A 81 6.33 6.88 4.21
C LEU A 81 5.23 7.91 3.98
N ARG A 82 5.39 9.13 4.50
CA ARG A 82 4.41 10.20 4.33
C ARG A 82 4.13 10.51 2.85
N GLU A 83 5.15 10.46 2.01
CA GLU A 83 4.96 10.71 0.58
C GLU A 83 4.07 9.64 -0.06
N ILE A 84 4.24 8.38 0.36
CA ILE A 84 3.40 7.28 -0.12
C ILE A 84 1.96 7.49 0.37
N LEU A 85 1.78 7.82 1.65
CA LEU A 85 0.46 8.06 2.22
C LEU A 85 -0.26 9.19 1.51
N GLU A 86 0.45 10.30 1.22
CA GLU A 86 -0.13 11.42 0.46
C GLU A 86 -0.56 11.00 -0.94
N ALA A 87 0.23 10.14 -1.59
CA ALA A 87 -0.08 9.67 -2.95
C ALA A 87 -1.33 8.78 -2.97
N VAL A 88 -1.61 8.06 -1.90
CA VAL A 88 -2.75 7.13 -1.83
C VAL A 88 -3.91 7.67 -0.99
N ALA A 89 -3.86 8.93 -0.60
CA ALA A 89 -4.86 9.54 0.28
C ALA A 89 -6.27 9.58 -0.33
N PHE A 90 -6.40 9.40 -1.64
CA PHE A 90 -7.70 9.37 -2.32
C PHE A 90 -8.46 8.06 -2.08
N THR A 91 -7.79 7.00 -1.64
CA THR A 91 -8.41 5.68 -1.51
C THR A 91 -9.32 5.57 -0.29
N ASP A 92 -10.20 4.57 -0.32
CA ASP A 92 -11.13 4.34 0.79
C ASP A 92 -10.47 3.61 1.95
N ARG A 93 -9.43 2.84 1.69
CA ARG A 93 -8.78 2.04 2.72
C ARG A 93 -7.29 1.86 2.45
N ILE A 94 -6.51 1.89 3.52
CA ILE A 94 -5.06 1.62 3.47
C ILE A 94 -4.76 0.44 4.38
N ILE A 95 -4.01 -0.53 3.86
CA ILE A 95 -3.52 -1.68 4.61
C ILE A 95 -2.00 -1.53 4.72
N PHE A 96 -1.47 -1.69 5.92
CA PHE A 96 -0.03 -1.57 6.16
C PHE A 96 0.51 -2.81 6.85
N GLY A 97 1.67 -3.28 6.41
CA GLY A 97 2.31 -4.45 7.01
C GLY A 97 3.81 -4.46 6.85
N ARG A 98 4.46 -5.13 7.79
CA ARG A 98 5.92 -5.28 7.79
C ARG A 98 6.36 -6.36 6.80
N THR A 99 7.64 -6.32 6.42
CA THR A 99 8.26 -7.40 5.68
C THR A 99 8.45 -8.62 6.60
N ASN A 100 7.94 -9.76 6.18
CA ASN A 100 8.13 -11.03 6.89
C ASN A 100 9.11 -11.90 6.11
N TYR A 101 9.89 -12.70 6.83
CA TYR A 101 10.80 -13.69 6.25
C TYR A 101 11.93 -13.09 5.40
N SER A 102 12.19 -11.80 5.51
CA SER A 102 13.31 -11.16 4.82
C SER A 102 14.52 -11.12 5.74
N LYS A 103 15.63 -11.72 5.28
CA LYS A 103 16.88 -11.67 6.05
C LYS A 103 17.39 -10.24 6.16
N THR A 104 17.27 -9.46 5.09
CA THR A 104 17.71 -8.07 5.06
C THR A 104 16.93 -7.22 6.06
N ALA A 105 15.61 -7.32 6.06
CA ALA A 105 14.78 -6.57 6.99
C ALA A 105 15.03 -7.02 8.43
N ASN A 106 15.19 -8.32 8.65
CA ASN A 106 15.43 -8.86 9.99
C ASN A 106 16.81 -8.47 10.54
N ALA A 107 17.75 -8.18 9.67
CA ALA A 107 19.09 -7.73 10.06
C ALA A 107 19.12 -6.25 10.46
N TYR A 108 18.06 -5.49 10.19
CA TYR A 108 18.01 -4.08 10.55
C TYR A 108 17.82 -3.92 12.05
N GLU A 109 18.81 -3.32 12.71
CA GLU A 109 18.70 -2.98 14.12
C GLU A 109 17.62 -1.93 14.30
N GLY A 110 16.70 -2.16 15.28
CA GLY A 110 15.60 -1.24 15.50
C GLY A 110 14.41 -1.46 14.59
N GLN A 111 14.32 -2.60 13.89
CA GLN A 111 13.19 -2.88 13.01
C GLN A 111 11.84 -2.81 13.75
N ARG A 112 11.81 -3.25 15.01
CA ARG A 112 10.57 -3.20 15.81
C ARG A 112 10.12 -1.77 16.02
N HIS A 113 11.05 -0.93 16.44
CA HIS A 113 10.78 0.50 16.63
C HIS A 113 10.35 1.14 15.30
N PHE A 114 11.06 0.83 14.22
CA PHE A 114 10.75 1.35 12.89
C PHE A 114 9.31 1.02 12.48
N TYR A 115 8.91 -0.25 12.54
CA TYR A 115 7.57 -0.64 12.16
C TYR A 115 6.49 -0.12 13.09
N ASN A 116 6.80 -0.03 14.39
CA ASN A 116 5.86 0.56 15.36
C ASN A 116 5.62 2.04 15.04
N GLU A 117 6.66 2.78 14.70
CA GLU A 117 6.52 4.18 14.31
C GLU A 117 5.78 4.33 12.99
N CYS A 118 6.08 3.48 12.00
CA CYS A 118 5.37 3.47 10.73
C CYS A 118 3.87 3.20 10.93
N ALA A 119 3.53 2.20 11.72
CA ALA A 119 2.15 1.87 12.01
C ALA A 119 1.42 3.03 12.71
N ALA A 120 2.11 3.71 13.63
CA ALA A 120 1.55 4.90 14.29
C ALA A 120 1.32 6.03 13.30
N GLU A 121 2.24 6.22 12.36
CA GLU A 121 2.10 7.25 11.32
C GLU A 121 0.91 6.96 10.40
N VAL A 122 0.76 5.71 9.95
CA VAL A 122 -0.36 5.29 9.11
C VAL A 122 -1.68 5.52 9.85
N THR A 123 -1.75 5.09 11.12
CA THR A 123 -2.93 5.24 11.95
C THR A 123 -3.33 6.71 12.10
N ALA A 124 -2.38 7.55 12.47
CA ALA A 124 -2.63 8.99 12.65
C ALA A 124 -3.08 9.66 11.34
N PHE A 125 -2.39 9.33 10.24
CA PHE A 125 -2.72 9.88 8.93
C PHE A 125 -4.15 9.51 8.51
N CYS A 126 -4.51 8.24 8.65
CA CYS A 126 -5.84 7.76 8.27
C CYS A 126 -6.94 8.32 9.16
N GLN A 127 -6.70 8.40 10.46
CA GLN A 127 -7.67 8.98 11.41
C GLN A 127 -7.91 10.46 11.11
N GLU A 128 -6.84 11.20 10.83
CA GLU A 128 -6.94 12.61 10.50
C GLU A 128 -7.75 12.87 9.24
N ARG A 129 -7.63 11.97 8.26
CA ARG A 129 -8.26 12.14 6.95
C ARG A 129 -9.56 11.34 6.77
N GLY A 130 -9.95 10.57 7.78
CA GLY A 130 -11.16 9.75 7.69
C GLY A 130 -11.05 8.59 6.72
N ILE A 131 -9.85 8.05 6.55
CA ILE A 131 -9.58 6.90 5.69
C ILE A 131 -9.63 5.63 6.56
N ASP A 132 -10.32 4.61 6.09
CA ASP A 132 -10.31 3.31 6.76
C ASP A 132 -8.91 2.67 6.66
N TYR A 133 -8.49 1.95 7.68
CA TYR A 133 -7.15 1.37 7.68
C TYR A 133 -7.10 0.04 8.44
N HIS A 134 -6.09 -0.75 8.11
CA HIS A 134 -5.81 -2.01 8.79
C HIS A 134 -4.30 -2.19 8.91
N ILE A 135 -3.84 -2.41 10.14
CA ILE A 135 -2.44 -2.75 10.40
C ILE A 135 -2.35 -4.26 10.53
N LYS A 136 -1.57 -4.90 9.67
CA LYS A 136 -1.45 -6.36 9.66
C LYS A 136 -0.90 -6.89 10.98
N GLU A 137 -1.30 -8.12 11.33
CA GLU A 137 -0.79 -8.80 12.53
C GLU A 137 0.74 -8.82 12.53
N LYS A 138 1.32 -8.73 13.72
CA LYS A 138 2.77 -8.76 13.97
C LYS A 138 3.55 -7.57 13.41
N THR A 139 2.87 -6.57 12.82
CA THR A 139 3.52 -5.33 12.40
C THR A 139 3.95 -4.53 13.64
N ILE A 140 3.03 -4.39 14.60
CA ILE A 140 3.31 -3.75 15.89
C ILE A 140 3.75 -4.82 16.87
N THR A 141 4.92 -4.64 17.46
CA THR A 141 5.48 -5.59 18.42
C THR A 141 6.07 -4.85 19.61
N GLU A 142 6.22 -5.57 20.73
CA GLU A 142 6.90 -4.99 21.90
C GLU A 142 8.38 -4.76 21.58
N GLU A 143 8.87 -3.61 22.00
CA GLU A 143 10.27 -3.23 21.80
C GLU A 143 11.18 -3.74 22.91
#